data_5897c77fff01eb8f466109ee22f66f3f
#
_entry.id   5897c77fff01eb8f466109ee22f66f3f
#
_cell.length_a   1.000
_cell.length_b   1.000
_cell.length_c   1.000
_cell.angle_alpha   90.00
_cell.angle_beta   90.00
_cell.angle_gamma   90.00
#
_symmetry.space_group_name_H-M   'P 1'
#
loop_
_entity.id
_entity.type
_entity.pdbx_description
1 polymer ?
#
loop_
_entity_poly.entity_id
_entity_poly.type
_entity_poly.pdbx_seq_one_letter_code
_entity_poly.pdbx_strand_id
1 'polypeptide(L)'
;VKVLSKGYKFILAKALLNEVFDKDYEILETFKGKTLEYQEYEQLIPSLNVSKKAFYVTCDTYVTMEDGTGIVHIAPAFGEDDSKVAEKYNLPVLNPVGKDGIYTEGLWKGISVFDVELDVIKYLKENDKLFKKQKMSHDYPHCWRCQTPLLYYSMPSYYIKVSSFKDRLVEANSKVSWYPSYVGEKRFANWLSNAKDWNISRTRYWGSPIPYFKCGCGYNHMVGSIKELKELSIDKIDDNFDLHKPYIDNVRLKCPKCGKEMKRILDVLDCWFDSGSMPFAQYHYPFENKELFENQFPADFICEGIDQTRGWFYTLLVISTFIKGVAPYKNVLVND
;
A
#
# COMPACT_ATOMS: atom_id res chain seq x y z
N VAL A 1 -9.21 27.73 -17.35
CA VAL A 1 -9.53 28.55 -18.54
C VAL A 1 -9.41 27.75 -19.82
N LYS A 2 -10.14 28.16 -20.84
CA LYS A 2 -10.01 27.69 -22.22
C LYS A 2 -9.33 28.78 -23.03
N VAL A 3 -8.27 28.46 -23.72
CA VAL A 3 -7.47 29.42 -24.49
C VAL A 3 -7.25 28.94 -25.91
N LEU A 4 -7.01 29.88 -26.84
CA LEU A 4 -6.54 29.63 -28.19
C LEU A 4 -5.06 29.98 -28.27
N SER A 5 -4.25 29.09 -28.74
CA SER A 5 -2.83 29.31 -29.06
C SER A 5 -2.42 28.49 -30.26
N LYS A 6 -1.72 29.10 -31.22
CA LYS A 6 -1.22 28.43 -32.45
C LYS A 6 -2.30 27.63 -33.22
N GLY A 7 -3.55 28.13 -33.20
CA GLY A 7 -4.68 27.47 -33.88
C GLY A 7 -5.37 26.34 -33.10
N TYR A 8 -4.86 25.95 -31.94
CA TYR A 8 -5.44 24.92 -31.09
C TYR A 8 -6.12 25.51 -29.84
N LYS A 9 -7.15 24.83 -29.34
CA LYS A 9 -7.82 25.17 -28.11
C LYS A 9 -7.32 24.32 -26.97
N PHE A 10 -6.88 24.94 -25.88
CA PHE A 10 -6.35 24.24 -24.70
C PHE A 10 -7.18 24.58 -23.47
N ILE A 11 -7.21 23.67 -22.51
CA ILE A 11 -7.80 23.85 -21.19
C ILE A 11 -6.72 23.64 -20.14
N LEU A 12 -6.51 24.61 -19.25
CA LEU A 12 -5.51 24.54 -18.18
C LEU A 12 -5.84 25.53 -17.04
N ALA A 13 -5.08 25.49 -15.97
CA ALA A 13 -5.21 26.44 -14.87
C ALA A 13 -4.80 27.85 -15.30
N LYS A 14 -5.60 28.86 -14.94
CA LYS A 14 -5.35 30.25 -15.29
C LYS A 14 -4.00 30.76 -14.76
N ALA A 15 -3.61 30.36 -13.57
CA ALA A 15 -2.35 30.74 -12.94
C ALA A 15 -1.10 30.33 -13.76
N LEU A 16 -1.18 29.23 -14.51
CA LEU A 16 -0.06 28.64 -15.26
C LEU A 16 0.03 29.07 -16.73
N LEU A 17 -0.84 29.95 -17.19
CA LEU A 17 -0.89 30.40 -18.60
C LEU A 17 0.45 30.92 -19.12
N ASN A 18 1.11 31.78 -18.36
CA ASN A 18 2.36 32.43 -18.79
C ASN A 18 3.56 31.43 -18.79
N GLU A 19 3.51 30.40 -17.98
CA GLU A 19 4.54 29.36 -17.93
C GLU A 19 4.40 28.36 -19.08
N VAL A 20 3.16 28.13 -19.51
CA VAL A 20 2.86 27.16 -20.57
C VAL A 20 3.00 27.78 -21.97
N PHE A 21 2.54 29.03 -22.20
CA PHE A 21 2.39 29.60 -23.53
C PHE A 21 3.29 30.82 -23.81
N ASP A 22 4.18 31.21 -22.92
CA ASP A 22 5.09 32.39 -23.13
C ASP A 22 4.35 33.66 -23.61
N LYS A 23 3.12 33.87 -23.12
CA LYS A 23 2.21 34.99 -23.49
C LYS A 23 1.60 34.92 -24.91
N ASP A 24 1.79 33.82 -25.65
CA ASP A 24 1.18 33.63 -26.98
C ASP A 24 -0.15 32.86 -26.87
N TYR A 25 -1.18 33.53 -26.31
CA TYR A 25 -2.51 32.94 -26.14
C TYR A 25 -3.62 34.02 -26.07
N GLU A 26 -4.84 33.60 -26.43
CA GLU A 26 -6.08 34.34 -26.23
C GLU A 26 -7.01 33.57 -25.30
N ILE A 27 -7.51 34.21 -24.23
CA ILE A 27 -8.45 33.57 -23.31
C ILE A 27 -9.85 33.62 -23.93
N LEU A 28 -10.40 32.47 -24.25
CA LEU A 28 -11.75 32.34 -24.81
C LEU A 28 -12.81 32.24 -23.71
N GLU A 29 -12.51 31.56 -22.61
CA GLU A 29 -13.48 31.30 -21.55
C GLU A 29 -12.77 31.07 -20.20
N THR A 30 -13.42 31.48 -19.11
CA THR A 30 -12.96 31.24 -17.73
C THR A 30 -14.06 30.54 -16.95
N PHE A 31 -13.72 29.38 -16.32
CA PHE A 31 -14.64 28.58 -15.55
C PHE A 31 -13.92 27.85 -14.40
N LYS A 32 -14.66 27.28 -13.47
CA LYS A 32 -14.10 26.46 -12.40
C LYS A 32 -13.79 25.05 -12.93
N GLY A 33 -12.66 24.47 -12.53
CA GLY A 33 -12.27 23.10 -12.94
C GLY A 33 -13.37 22.05 -12.71
N LYS A 34 -14.16 22.22 -11.64
CA LYS A 34 -15.28 21.31 -11.31
C LYS A 34 -16.35 21.24 -12.41
N THR A 35 -16.48 22.25 -13.27
CA THR A 35 -17.44 22.20 -14.40
C THR A 35 -17.04 21.19 -15.47
N LEU A 36 -15.79 20.72 -15.45
CA LEU A 36 -15.28 19.68 -16.36
C LEU A 36 -15.54 18.26 -15.84
N GLU A 37 -15.99 18.11 -14.59
CA GLU A 37 -16.21 16.80 -13.98
C GLU A 37 -17.15 15.95 -14.85
N TYR A 38 -16.75 14.68 -15.12
CA TYR A 38 -17.40 13.75 -16.02
C TYR A 38 -17.36 14.09 -17.51
N GLN A 39 -16.70 15.16 -17.94
CA GLN A 39 -16.50 15.43 -19.36
C GLN A 39 -15.62 14.32 -19.96
N GLU A 40 -16.11 13.66 -21.00
CA GLU A 40 -15.41 12.57 -21.67
C GLU A 40 -14.34 13.11 -22.64
N TYR A 41 -13.29 12.35 -22.81
CA TYR A 41 -12.21 12.61 -23.76
C TYR A 41 -11.75 11.30 -24.43
N GLU A 42 -11.10 11.42 -25.59
CA GLU A 42 -10.52 10.26 -26.27
C GLU A 42 -9.30 9.70 -25.53
N GLN A 43 -9.18 8.39 -25.50
CA GLN A 43 -7.98 7.73 -24.97
C GLN A 43 -6.73 8.24 -25.66
N LEU A 44 -5.78 8.78 -24.91
CA LEU A 44 -4.55 9.38 -25.46
C LEU A 44 -3.71 8.35 -26.22
N ILE A 45 -3.54 7.17 -25.61
CA ILE A 45 -2.79 6.04 -26.18
C ILE A 45 -3.68 4.79 -26.12
N PRO A 46 -4.36 4.43 -27.21
CA PRO A 46 -5.32 3.32 -27.24
C PRO A 46 -4.61 1.96 -27.31
N SER A 47 -3.81 1.64 -26.30
CA SER A 47 -3.01 0.41 -26.27
C SER A 47 -3.62 -0.73 -25.44
N LEU A 48 -4.62 -0.44 -24.62
CA LEU A 48 -5.25 -1.41 -23.73
C LEU A 48 -6.77 -1.39 -23.89
N ASN A 49 -7.39 -2.57 -23.84
CA ASN A 49 -8.84 -2.68 -23.82
C ASN A 49 -9.37 -2.38 -22.41
N VAL A 50 -10.35 -1.49 -22.33
CA VAL A 50 -10.97 -1.06 -21.08
C VAL A 50 -12.41 -1.55 -21.02
N SER A 51 -12.72 -2.39 -20.04
CA SER A 51 -14.04 -3.00 -19.89
C SER A 51 -15.07 -2.12 -19.17
N LYS A 52 -14.63 -1.08 -18.47
CA LYS A 52 -15.46 -0.12 -17.75
C LYS A 52 -15.35 1.26 -18.36
N LYS A 53 -16.33 2.13 -18.09
CA LYS A 53 -16.26 3.54 -18.46
C LYS A 53 -15.01 4.19 -17.83
N ALA A 54 -14.19 4.81 -18.67
CA ALA A 54 -12.98 5.54 -18.32
C ALA A 54 -12.86 6.76 -19.26
N PHE A 55 -11.74 7.46 -19.23
CA PHE A 55 -11.46 8.59 -20.11
C PHE A 55 -12.45 9.74 -19.96
N TYR A 56 -12.73 10.11 -18.72
CA TYR A 56 -13.47 11.31 -18.35
C TYR A 56 -12.75 12.03 -17.22
N VAL A 57 -12.99 13.35 -17.12
CA VAL A 57 -12.37 14.21 -16.12
C VAL A 57 -12.92 13.87 -14.73
N THR A 58 -12.02 13.72 -13.77
CA THR A 58 -12.32 13.56 -12.34
C THR A 58 -11.80 14.77 -11.56
N CYS A 59 -12.32 15.00 -10.35
CA CYS A 59 -11.92 16.12 -9.51
C CYS A 59 -11.45 15.63 -8.14
N ASP A 60 -10.27 16.12 -7.72
CA ASP A 60 -9.78 15.90 -6.36
C ASP A 60 -8.96 17.09 -5.87
N THR A 61 -8.67 17.14 -4.55
CA THR A 61 -8.01 18.26 -3.88
C THR A 61 -6.49 18.22 -3.93
N TYR A 62 -5.88 17.10 -4.31
CA TYR A 62 -4.42 17.00 -4.43
C TYR A 62 -3.85 17.68 -5.69
N VAL A 63 -4.71 18.01 -6.64
CA VAL A 63 -4.30 18.75 -7.85
C VAL A 63 -4.07 20.21 -7.50
N THR A 64 -2.83 20.69 -7.68
CA THR A 64 -2.43 22.06 -7.39
C THR A 64 -2.42 22.95 -8.65
N MET A 65 -2.27 24.25 -8.44
CA MET A 65 -2.06 25.24 -9.51
C MET A 65 -0.64 25.83 -9.48
N GLU A 66 0.30 25.09 -8.86
CA GLU A 66 1.68 25.54 -8.66
C GLU A 66 2.60 25.01 -9.76
N ASP A 67 2.28 23.82 -10.31
CA ASP A 67 3.09 23.15 -11.32
C ASP A 67 2.28 22.64 -12.51
N GLY A 68 2.97 22.42 -13.64
CA GLY A 68 2.43 21.77 -14.83
C GLY A 68 1.33 22.57 -15.52
N THR A 69 0.11 22.03 -15.59
CA THR A 69 -1.04 22.64 -16.27
C THR A 69 -2.26 22.78 -15.37
N GLY A 70 -2.21 22.31 -14.11
CA GLY A 70 -3.37 22.19 -13.22
C GLY A 70 -4.33 21.08 -13.64
N ILE A 71 -3.91 20.20 -14.55
CA ILE A 71 -4.59 18.96 -14.95
C ILE A 71 -3.57 17.83 -14.86
N VAL A 72 -3.91 16.77 -14.15
CA VAL A 72 -3.02 15.64 -13.84
C VAL A 72 -3.51 14.39 -14.56
N HIS A 73 -2.59 13.64 -15.17
CA HIS A 73 -2.86 12.30 -15.67
C HIS A 73 -2.95 11.32 -14.50
N ILE A 74 -3.95 10.45 -14.50
CA ILE A 74 -4.21 9.48 -13.43
C ILE A 74 -3.79 8.08 -13.89
N ALA A 75 -2.95 7.42 -13.08
CA ALA A 75 -2.51 6.04 -13.25
C ALA A 75 -2.80 5.21 -11.98
N PRO A 76 -4.01 4.67 -11.79
CA PRO A 76 -4.48 4.06 -10.54
C PRO A 76 -3.62 2.91 -10.01
N ALA A 77 -2.95 2.17 -10.88
CA ALA A 77 -2.05 1.08 -10.49
C ALA A 77 -0.68 1.55 -9.99
N PHE A 78 -0.33 2.84 -10.17
CA PHE A 78 1.03 3.36 -9.97
C PHE A 78 1.12 4.60 -9.07
N GLY A 79 -0.02 5.09 -8.54
CA GLY A 79 -0.07 6.21 -7.60
C GLY A 79 -1.07 5.96 -6.46
N GLU A 80 -0.71 6.32 -5.22
CA GLU A 80 -1.61 6.17 -4.06
C GLU A 80 -2.83 7.09 -4.17
N ASP A 81 -2.64 8.34 -4.53
CA ASP A 81 -3.75 9.30 -4.68
C ASP A 81 -4.58 8.99 -5.92
N ASP A 82 -3.95 8.56 -7.00
CA ASP A 82 -4.63 8.07 -8.21
C ASP A 82 -5.53 6.87 -7.91
N SER A 83 -5.06 5.95 -7.06
CA SER A 83 -5.84 4.78 -6.63
C SER A 83 -7.08 5.19 -5.82
N LYS A 84 -6.96 6.19 -4.93
CA LYS A 84 -8.09 6.74 -4.16
C LYS A 84 -9.13 7.39 -5.07
N VAL A 85 -8.67 8.15 -6.06
CA VAL A 85 -9.56 8.75 -7.08
C VAL A 85 -10.24 7.67 -7.90
N ALA A 86 -9.51 6.62 -8.29
CA ALA A 86 -10.09 5.49 -9.01
C ALA A 86 -11.19 4.77 -8.22
N GLU A 87 -11.00 4.59 -6.91
CA GLU A 87 -12.04 4.02 -6.04
C GLU A 87 -13.26 4.93 -5.95
N LYS A 88 -13.05 6.23 -5.71
CA LYS A 88 -14.11 7.25 -5.60
C LYS A 88 -14.98 7.34 -6.85
N TYR A 89 -14.38 7.26 -8.04
CA TYR A 89 -15.06 7.37 -9.33
C TYR A 89 -15.33 6.02 -10.02
N ASN A 90 -15.02 4.90 -9.35
CA ASN A 90 -15.14 3.55 -9.88
C ASN A 90 -14.44 3.35 -11.24
N LEU A 91 -13.24 3.94 -11.38
CA LEU A 91 -12.40 3.79 -12.56
C LEU A 91 -11.79 2.39 -12.64
N PRO A 92 -11.49 1.87 -13.84
CA PRO A 92 -10.73 0.64 -13.97
C PRO A 92 -9.28 0.83 -13.50
N VAL A 93 -8.74 -0.17 -12.81
CA VAL A 93 -7.32 -0.22 -12.45
C VAL A 93 -6.62 -1.11 -13.47
N LEU A 94 -5.87 -0.50 -14.37
CA LEU A 94 -5.11 -1.19 -15.41
C LEU A 94 -3.65 -1.32 -14.96
N ASN A 95 -3.13 -2.53 -15.00
CA ASN A 95 -1.74 -2.81 -14.67
C ASN A 95 -1.06 -3.61 -15.77
N PRO A 96 -0.60 -2.96 -16.85
CA PRO A 96 0.06 -3.62 -17.99
C PRO A 96 1.52 -3.97 -17.72
N VAL A 97 2.03 -3.78 -16.52
CA VAL A 97 3.45 -3.97 -16.19
C VAL A 97 3.64 -5.19 -15.30
N GLY A 98 4.61 -6.03 -15.60
CA GLY A 98 4.99 -7.18 -14.80
C GLY A 98 5.78 -6.79 -13.55
N LYS A 99 6.01 -7.75 -12.65
CA LYS A 99 6.80 -7.55 -11.42
C LYS A 99 8.26 -7.20 -11.67
N ASP A 100 8.75 -7.46 -12.87
CA ASP A 100 10.07 -7.14 -13.38
C ASP A 100 10.19 -5.74 -14.01
N GLY A 101 9.09 -4.97 -14.01
CA GLY A 101 9.04 -3.65 -14.63
C GLY A 101 8.91 -3.67 -16.15
N ILE A 102 8.58 -4.82 -16.75
CA ILE A 102 8.42 -4.99 -18.21
C ILE A 102 6.92 -4.95 -18.57
N TYR A 103 6.58 -4.28 -19.66
CA TYR A 103 5.21 -4.30 -20.18
C TYR A 103 4.81 -5.71 -20.62
N THR A 104 3.70 -6.21 -20.08
CA THR A 104 3.15 -7.55 -20.39
C THR A 104 2.14 -7.50 -21.52
N GLU A 105 1.58 -6.32 -21.79
CA GLU A 105 0.56 -6.10 -22.83
C GLU A 105 0.65 -4.68 -23.41
N GLY A 106 -0.14 -4.40 -24.45
CA GLY A 106 -0.17 -3.10 -25.12
C GLY A 106 0.92 -2.91 -26.17
N LEU A 107 1.07 -1.67 -26.64
CA LEU A 107 1.99 -1.29 -27.74
C LEU A 107 3.46 -1.55 -27.41
N TRP A 108 3.83 -1.47 -26.16
CA TRP A 108 5.22 -1.61 -25.70
C TRP A 108 5.49 -2.92 -24.95
N LYS A 109 4.70 -3.95 -25.23
CA LYS A 109 4.90 -5.28 -24.65
C LYS A 109 6.35 -5.76 -24.85
N GLY A 110 6.99 -6.19 -23.76
CA GLY A 110 8.36 -6.66 -23.74
C GLY A 110 9.42 -5.58 -23.52
N ILE A 111 9.02 -4.30 -23.42
CA ILE A 111 9.93 -3.17 -23.15
C ILE A 111 9.85 -2.81 -21.67
N SER A 112 10.98 -2.43 -21.07
CA SER A 112 11.04 -1.92 -19.70
C SER A 112 10.39 -0.54 -19.60
N VAL A 113 9.71 -0.26 -18.47
CA VAL A 113 9.13 1.06 -18.18
C VAL A 113 10.17 2.18 -18.13
N PHE A 114 11.42 1.85 -17.87
CA PHE A 114 12.53 2.82 -17.83
C PHE A 114 13.10 3.12 -19.23
N ASP A 115 12.83 2.27 -20.23
CA ASP A 115 13.37 2.40 -21.57
C ASP A 115 12.35 2.93 -22.59
N VAL A 116 11.06 2.93 -22.24
CA VAL A 116 9.94 3.24 -23.15
C VAL A 116 9.74 4.73 -23.44
N GLU A 117 10.42 5.63 -22.72
CA GLU A 117 10.17 7.10 -22.82
C GLU A 117 10.24 7.62 -24.25
N LEU A 118 11.28 7.23 -24.98
CA LEU A 118 11.49 7.70 -26.37
C LEU A 118 10.39 7.20 -27.31
N ASP A 119 9.93 5.97 -27.13
CA ASP A 119 8.87 5.38 -27.95
C ASP A 119 7.52 6.07 -27.69
N VAL A 120 7.22 6.41 -26.43
CA VAL A 120 6.02 7.19 -26.05
C VAL A 120 6.06 8.56 -26.72
N ILE A 121 7.18 9.28 -26.62
CA ILE A 121 7.34 10.61 -27.21
C ILE A 121 7.20 10.54 -28.74
N LYS A 122 7.81 9.54 -29.38
CA LYS A 122 7.70 9.31 -30.82
C LYS A 122 6.24 9.06 -31.22
N TYR A 123 5.54 8.17 -30.50
CA TYR A 123 4.14 7.87 -30.75
C TYR A 123 3.26 9.14 -30.65
N LEU A 124 3.42 9.92 -29.59
CA LEU A 124 2.65 11.15 -29.39
C LEU A 124 2.92 12.19 -30.50
N LYS A 125 4.16 12.31 -30.95
CA LYS A 125 4.54 13.21 -32.05
C LYS A 125 3.95 12.75 -33.38
N GLU A 126 4.02 11.47 -33.71
CA GLU A 126 3.49 10.91 -34.96
C GLU A 126 1.95 11.01 -35.05
N ASN A 127 1.25 11.06 -33.90
CA ASN A 127 -0.19 11.17 -33.82
C ASN A 127 -0.69 12.62 -33.53
N ASP A 128 0.17 13.63 -33.65
CA ASP A 128 -0.15 15.05 -33.37
C ASP A 128 -0.74 15.30 -31.96
N LYS A 129 -0.27 14.52 -30.97
CA LYS A 129 -0.71 14.59 -29.57
C LYS A 129 0.35 15.15 -28.62
N LEU A 130 1.56 15.43 -29.11
CA LEU A 130 2.65 15.99 -28.32
C LEU A 130 2.59 17.52 -28.31
N PHE A 131 2.18 18.11 -27.17
CA PHE A 131 2.19 19.55 -27.00
C PHE A 131 3.59 20.10 -26.71
N LYS A 132 4.25 19.59 -25.64
CA LYS A 132 5.57 20.08 -25.20
C LYS A 132 6.34 18.94 -24.53
N LYS A 133 7.65 18.90 -24.76
CA LYS A 133 8.60 18.08 -23.99
C LYS A 133 9.45 18.99 -23.14
N GLN A 134 9.54 18.68 -21.83
CA GLN A 134 10.37 19.43 -20.91
C GLN A 134 11.19 18.46 -20.05
N LYS A 135 12.48 18.73 -19.89
CA LYS A 135 13.34 17.98 -18.98
C LYS A 135 13.27 18.64 -17.61
N MET A 136 13.01 17.84 -16.59
CA MET A 136 13.05 18.28 -15.20
C MET A 136 13.94 17.35 -14.38
N SER A 137 14.52 17.87 -13.32
CA SER A 137 15.26 17.09 -12.32
C SER A 137 14.43 17.00 -11.06
N HIS A 138 14.28 15.81 -10.52
CA HIS A 138 13.56 15.56 -9.27
C HIS A 138 14.20 14.40 -8.53
N ASP A 139 13.94 14.31 -7.23
CA ASP A 139 14.35 13.16 -6.42
C ASP A 139 13.55 11.92 -6.84
N TYR A 140 14.24 10.81 -7.01
CA TYR A 140 13.64 9.54 -7.37
C TYR A 140 14.05 8.44 -6.38
N PRO A 141 13.12 7.62 -5.89
CA PRO A 141 13.43 6.57 -4.93
C PRO A 141 14.24 5.45 -5.56
N HIS A 142 15.31 5.06 -4.88
CA HIS A 142 16.18 3.95 -5.27
C HIS A 142 16.25 2.89 -4.17
N CYS A 143 16.51 1.66 -4.55
CA CYS A 143 16.77 0.58 -3.61
C CYS A 143 18.03 0.90 -2.80
N TRP A 144 17.92 0.90 -1.48
CA TRP A 144 19.05 1.20 -0.59
C TRP A 144 20.19 0.16 -0.66
N ARG A 145 19.96 -1.04 -1.20
CA ARG A 145 20.97 -2.09 -1.38
C ARG A 145 21.69 -2.01 -2.71
N CYS A 146 20.94 -1.99 -3.81
CA CYS A 146 21.48 -2.13 -5.17
C CYS A 146 21.37 -0.84 -6.00
N GLN A 147 20.84 0.24 -5.43
CA GLN A 147 20.64 1.53 -6.09
C GLN A 147 19.77 1.48 -7.37
N THR A 148 19.08 0.37 -7.60
CA THR A 148 18.13 0.27 -8.72
C THR A 148 16.95 1.20 -8.47
N PRO A 149 16.48 1.99 -9.46
CA PRO A 149 15.29 2.81 -9.33
C PRO A 149 14.07 1.95 -9.01
N LEU A 150 13.24 2.45 -8.09
CA LEU A 150 12.03 1.74 -7.65
C LEU A 150 10.83 2.16 -8.51
N LEU A 151 9.96 1.21 -8.78
CA LEU A 151 8.68 1.47 -9.45
C LEU A 151 7.57 1.49 -8.39
N TYR A 152 6.74 2.55 -8.39
CA TYR A 152 5.47 2.50 -7.71
C TYR A 152 4.58 1.48 -8.42
N TYR A 153 4.12 0.47 -7.67
CA TYR A 153 3.45 -0.68 -8.25
C TYR A 153 2.40 -1.23 -7.31
N SER A 154 1.16 -1.31 -7.79
CA SER A 154 0.06 -1.87 -7.02
C SER A 154 0.15 -3.39 -6.98
N MET A 155 0.25 -3.94 -5.77
CA MET A 155 0.30 -5.38 -5.53
C MET A 155 -0.79 -5.80 -4.54
N PRO A 156 -1.44 -6.96 -4.75
CA PRO A 156 -2.29 -7.54 -3.72
C PRO A 156 -1.50 -7.75 -2.43
N SER A 157 -2.00 -7.22 -1.32
CA SER A 157 -1.35 -7.27 -0.02
C SER A 157 -2.38 -7.54 1.08
N TYR A 158 -1.91 -7.98 2.24
CA TYR A 158 -2.75 -8.27 3.40
C TYR A 158 -2.51 -7.23 4.48
N TYR A 159 -3.60 -6.71 5.04
CA TYR A 159 -3.57 -5.61 5.99
C TYR A 159 -4.27 -5.96 7.29
N ILE A 160 -3.75 -5.46 8.41
CA ILE A 160 -4.53 -5.28 9.63
C ILE A 160 -5.23 -3.93 9.52
N LYS A 161 -6.57 -3.92 9.63
CA LYS A 161 -7.39 -2.70 9.55
C LYS A 161 -7.28 -1.88 10.84
N VAL A 162 -6.08 -1.32 11.07
CA VAL A 162 -5.77 -0.54 12.27
C VAL A 162 -6.67 0.69 12.39
N SER A 163 -7.04 1.30 11.27
CA SER A 163 -7.95 2.43 11.20
C SER A 163 -9.30 2.16 11.88
N SER A 164 -9.75 0.90 11.94
CA SER A 164 -11.03 0.53 12.54
C SER A 164 -11.03 0.52 14.07
N PHE A 165 -9.87 0.51 14.72
CA PHE A 165 -9.73 0.51 16.18
C PHE A 165 -8.69 1.49 16.71
N LYS A 166 -8.31 2.49 15.94
CA LYS A 166 -7.30 3.49 16.32
C LYS A 166 -7.66 4.25 17.60
N ASP A 167 -8.94 4.48 17.86
CA ASP A 167 -9.38 5.16 19.10
C ASP A 167 -9.05 4.31 20.34
N ARG A 168 -9.12 2.98 20.24
CA ARG A 168 -8.69 2.06 21.29
C ARG A 168 -7.18 2.10 21.52
N LEU A 169 -6.37 2.33 20.45
CA LEU A 169 -4.93 2.53 20.59
C LEU A 169 -4.61 3.82 21.34
N VAL A 170 -5.30 4.91 21.03
CA VAL A 170 -5.15 6.19 21.74
C VAL A 170 -5.54 6.03 23.21
N GLU A 171 -6.65 5.36 23.50
CA GLU A 171 -7.07 5.06 24.87
C GLU A 171 -6.05 4.17 25.61
N ALA A 172 -5.56 3.11 24.99
CA ALA A 172 -4.55 2.23 25.60
C ALA A 172 -3.26 3.00 25.90
N ASN A 173 -2.80 3.85 24.96
CA ASN A 173 -1.61 4.69 25.14
C ASN A 173 -1.78 5.71 26.30
N SER A 174 -2.98 6.26 26.50
CA SER A 174 -3.22 7.25 27.57
C SER A 174 -3.02 6.69 28.98
N LYS A 175 -3.01 5.37 29.13
CA LYS A 175 -2.81 4.66 30.41
C LYS A 175 -1.34 4.27 30.65
N VAL A 176 -0.44 4.60 29.70
CA VAL A 176 1.00 4.29 29.76
C VAL A 176 1.76 5.50 30.27
N SER A 177 2.70 5.27 31.19
CA SER A 177 3.61 6.30 31.68
C SER A 177 4.83 6.41 30.77
N TRP A 178 5.04 7.57 30.14
CA TRP A 178 6.14 7.82 29.22
C TRP A 178 7.22 8.71 29.86
N TYR A 179 8.47 8.39 29.64
CA TYR A 179 9.64 9.13 30.09
C TYR A 179 10.58 9.38 28.91
N PRO A 180 10.61 10.64 28.39
CA PRO A 180 9.83 11.82 28.82
C PRO A 180 8.35 11.76 28.33
N SER A 181 7.44 12.39 29.10
CA SER A 181 6.00 12.30 28.88
C SER A 181 5.52 12.81 27.51
N TYR A 182 6.18 13.87 27.00
CA TYR A 182 5.81 14.48 25.71
C TYR A 182 5.87 13.51 24.53
N VAL A 183 6.69 12.45 24.63
CA VAL A 183 6.79 11.46 23.57
C VAL A 183 5.48 10.70 23.42
N GLY A 184 4.91 10.24 24.53
CA GLY A 184 3.62 9.54 24.56
C GLY A 184 2.43 10.44 24.30
N GLU A 185 2.39 11.60 24.97
CA GLU A 185 1.24 12.52 24.96
C GLU A 185 1.10 13.28 23.61
N LYS A 186 2.22 13.61 22.96
CA LYS A 186 2.20 14.40 21.72
C LYS A 186 2.61 13.58 20.50
N ARG A 187 3.87 13.13 20.46
CA ARG A 187 4.43 12.47 19.26
C ARG A 187 3.71 11.16 18.95
N PHE A 188 3.60 10.27 19.93
CA PHE A 188 3.02 8.95 19.73
C PHE A 188 1.48 9.02 19.64
N ALA A 189 0.82 9.82 20.49
CA ALA A 189 -0.62 10.03 20.41
C ALA A 189 -1.06 10.60 19.05
N ASN A 190 -0.32 11.57 18.51
CA ASN A 190 -0.60 12.10 17.17
C ASN A 190 -0.41 11.04 16.06
N TRP A 191 0.62 10.20 16.18
CA TRP A 191 0.81 9.08 15.26
C TRP A 191 -0.36 8.10 15.30
N LEU A 192 -0.80 7.70 16.49
CA LEU A 192 -1.92 6.77 16.69
C LEU A 192 -3.24 7.31 16.15
N SER A 193 -3.52 8.59 16.39
CA SER A 193 -4.75 9.25 15.90
C SER A 193 -4.84 9.26 14.38
N ASN A 194 -3.69 9.26 13.70
CA ASN A 194 -3.58 9.26 12.23
C ASN A 194 -3.14 7.89 11.67
N ALA A 195 -3.22 6.83 12.50
CA ALA A 195 -2.76 5.51 12.10
C ALA A 195 -3.51 5.01 10.86
N LYS A 196 -2.74 4.57 9.87
CA LYS A 196 -3.23 3.90 8.66
C LYS A 196 -3.28 2.38 8.87
N ASP A 197 -3.96 1.70 7.98
CA ASP A 197 -3.96 0.23 7.94
C ASP A 197 -2.54 -0.30 7.72
N TRP A 198 -2.18 -1.34 8.47
CA TRP A 198 -0.83 -1.89 8.45
C TRP A 198 -0.72 -3.04 7.47
N ASN A 199 0.07 -2.85 6.41
CA ASN A 199 0.44 -3.92 5.49
C ASN A 199 1.38 -4.91 6.20
N ILE A 200 0.89 -6.11 6.50
CA ILE A 200 1.65 -7.16 7.17
C ILE A 200 2.26 -8.20 6.23
N SER A 201 1.96 -8.16 4.95
CA SER A 201 2.50 -9.14 3.98
C SER A 201 3.76 -8.63 3.30
N ARG A 202 4.73 -9.52 3.09
CA ARG A 202 5.97 -9.24 2.37
C ARG A 202 6.22 -10.32 1.33
N THR A 203 6.55 -9.90 0.12
CA THR A 203 6.99 -10.78 -0.96
C THR A 203 8.48 -11.05 -0.82
N ARG A 204 8.83 -11.92 0.15
CA ARG A 204 10.20 -12.33 0.46
C ARG A 204 10.29 -13.82 0.62
N TYR A 205 11.50 -14.37 0.46
CA TYR A 205 11.73 -15.80 0.69
C TYR A 205 11.75 -16.11 2.18
N TRP A 206 12.54 -15.37 2.97
CA TRP A 206 12.74 -15.63 4.39
C TRP A 206 11.87 -14.74 5.26
N GLY A 207 11.25 -15.35 6.26
CA GLY A 207 10.35 -14.75 7.23
C GLY A 207 9.29 -15.74 7.69
N SER A 208 8.44 -15.36 8.65
CA SER A 208 7.32 -16.18 9.14
C SER A 208 6.24 -16.32 8.06
N PRO A 209 5.99 -17.49 7.50
CA PRO A 209 4.99 -17.68 6.45
C PRO A 209 3.59 -17.37 6.94
N ILE A 210 2.81 -16.58 6.19
CA ILE A 210 1.42 -16.29 6.55
C ILE A 210 0.59 -17.56 6.37
N PRO A 211 -0.08 -18.09 7.42
CA PRO A 211 -0.80 -19.35 7.37
C PRO A 211 -2.19 -19.21 6.73
N TYR A 212 -2.27 -18.49 5.60
CA TYR A 212 -3.52 -18.20 4.89
C TYR A 212 -3.63 -19.04 3.62
N PHE A 213 -4.64 -19.90 3.57
CA PHE A 213 -4.88 -20.82 2.48
C PHE A 213 -6.10 -20.40 1.65
N LYS A 214 -5.97 -20.49 0.34
CA LYS A 214 -7.01 -20.12 -0.64
C LYS A 214 -7.45 -21.31 -1.48
N CYS A 215 -8.75 -21.39 -1.71
CA CYS A 215 -9.34 -22.33 -2.65
C CYS A 215 -9.80 -21.62 -3.92
N GLY A 216 -9.71 -22.29 -5.08
CA GLY A 216 -10.25 -21.78 -6.34
C GLY A 216 -11.77 -21.56 -6.35
N CYS A 217 -12.51 -22.11 -5.37
CA CYS A 217 -13.94 -21.84 -5.20
C CYS A 217 -14.27 -20.52 -4.44
N GLY A 218 -13.23 -19.75 -4.06
CA GLY A 218 -13.36 -18.50 -3.30
C GLY A 218 -13.38 -18.69 -1.78
N TYR A 219 -13.37 -19.94 -1.25
CA TYR A 219 -13.21 -20.18 0.18
C TYR A 219 -11.77 -19.93 0.60
N ASN A 220 -11.58 -19.25 1.73
CA ASN A 220 -10.28 -18.93 2.29
C ASN A 220 -10.25 -19.31 3.77
N HIS A 221 -9.07 -19.67 4.28
CA HIS A 221 -8.91 -20.09 5.66
C HIS A 221 -7.57 -19.63 6.23
N MET A 222 -7.58 -19.10 7.45
CA MET A 222 -6.40 -18.77 8.24
C MET A 222 -6.20 -19.85 9.28
N VAL A 223 -5.12 -20.60 9.18
CA VAL A 223 -4.79 -21.68 10.13
C VAL A 223 -4.23 -21.07 11.42
N GLY A 224 -4.84 -21.39 12.54
CA GLY A 224 -4.53 -20.83 13.85
C GLY A 224 -3.60 -21.68 14.74
N SER A 225 -3.31 -22.94 14.36
CA SER A 225 -2.42 -23.81 15.15
C SER A 225 -1.83 -24.94 14.33
N ILE A 226 -0.73 -25.52 14.82
CA ILE A 226 -0.12 -26.75 14.23
C ILE A 226 -1.11 -27.92 14.27
N LYS A 227 -1.89 -28.03 15.33
CA LYS A 227 -2.92 -29.07 15.44
C LYS A 227 -3.95 -28.94 14.32
N GLU A 228 -4.48 -27.76 14.12
CA GLU A 228 -5.44 -27.49 13.05
C GLU A 228 -4.81 -27.72 11.66
N LEU A 229 -3.55 -27.32 11.46
CA LEU A 229 -2.83 -27.58 10.21
C LEU A 229 -2.77 -29.08 9.90
N LYS A 230 -2.47 -29.93 10.91
CA LYS A 230 -2.43 -31.38 10.76
C LYS A 230 -3.80 -31.99 10.46
N GLU A 231 -4.84 -31.50 11.13
CA GLU A 231 -6.22 -31.97 10.94
C GLU A 231 -6.78 -31.66 9.55
N LEU A 232 -6.44 -30.49 9.00
CA LEU A 232 -6.94 -30.03 7.70
C LEU A 232 -6.05 -30.46 6.52
N SER A 233 -4.81 -30.85 6.78
CA SER A 233 -3.87 -31.21 5.72
C SER A 233 -4.27 -32.50 5.00
N ILE A 234 -4.13 -32.47 3.67
CA ILE A 234 -4.25 -33.68 2.83
C ILE A 234 -3.02 -34.57 3.01
N ASP A 235 -1.88 -33.94 3.17
CA ASP A 235 -0.60 -34.61 3.35
C ASP A 235 -0.34 -34.85 4.85
N LYS A 236 0.32 -35.94 5.17
CA LYS A 236 0.70 -36.25 6.56
C LYS A 236 1.79 -35.28 7.02
N ILE A 237 1.53 -34.55 8.09
CA ILE A 237 2.47 -33.62 8.74
C ILE A 237 2.94 -34.28 10.05
N ASP A 238 4.23 -34.48 10.21
CA ASP A 238 4.83 -35.00 11.45
C ASP A 238 5.03 -33.90 12.52
N ASP A 239 5.49 -34.34 13.72
CA ASP A 239 5.65 -33.40 14.84
C ASP A 239 6.86 -32.47 14.68
N ASN A 240 7.83 -32.83 13.84
CA ASN A 240 9.06 -32.08 13.58
C ASN A 240 9.00 -31.34 12.23
N PHE A 241 7.81 -31.17 11.65
CA PHE A 241 7.67 -30.52 10.37
C PHE A 241 8.12 -29.05 10.44
N ASP A 242 9.00 -28.68 9.53
CA ASP A 242 9.48 -27.29 9.43
C ASP A 242 8.41 -26.38 8.77
N LEU A 243 7.91 -25.40 9.53
CA LEU A 243 6.90 -24.45 9.09
C LEU A 243 7.46 -23.31 8.22
N HIS A 244 8.76 -23.28 7.94
CA HIS A 244 9.37 -22.29 7.06
C HIS A 244 9.26 -22.69 5.58
N LYS A 245 9.55 -21.73 4.71
CA LYS A 245 9.75 -21.99 3.29
C LYS A 245 11.03 -22.82 3.07
N PRO A 246 11.05 -23.73 2.09
CA PRO A 246 9.98 -24.00 1.11
C PRO A 246 8.96 -25.06 1.57
N TYR A 247 9.12 -25.63 2.75
CA TYR A 247 8.38 -26.81 3.22
C TYR A 247 6.89 -26.55 3.35
N ILE A 248 6.50 -25.47 4.05
CA ILE A 248 5.10 -25.10 4.26
C ILE A 248 4.37 -24.75 2.96
N ASP A 249 5.09 -24.29 1.93
CA ASP A 249 4.50 -23.94 0.63
C ASP A 249 3.97 -25.16 -0.13
N ASN A 250 4.45 -26.36 0.21
CA ASN A 250 4.01 -27.61 -0.38
C ASN A 250 2.80 -28.23 0.34
N VAL A 251 2.44 -27.74 1.51
CA VAL A 251 1.29 -28.24 2.27
C VAL A 251 -0.01 -27.85 1.58
N ARG A 252 -0.92 -28.81 1.44
CA ARG A 252 -2.23 -28.65 0.84
C ARG A 252 -3.30 -28.97 1.86
N LEU A 253 -4.33 -28.14 1.94
CA LEU A 253 -5.46 -28.38 2.82
C LEU A 253 -6.68 -28.82 2.01
N LYS A 254 -7.56 -29.59 2.62
CA LYS A 254 -8.84 -29.95 2.01
C LYS A 254 -9.87 -28.83 2.24
N CYS A 255 -10.42 -28.31 1.16
CA CYS A 255 -11.44 -27.28 1.25
C CYS A 255 -12.76 -27.85 1.83
N PRO A 256 -13.26 -27.32 2.95
CA PRO A 256 -14.52 -27.80 3.54
C PRO A 256 -15.75 -27.47 2.68
N LYS A 257 -15.66 -26.47 1.79
CA LYS A 257 -16.77 -26.04 0.95
C LYS A 257 -16.94 -26.87 -0.32
N CYS A 258 -15.84 -27.26 -0.98
CA CYS A 258 -15.91 -27.93 -2.28
C CYS A 258 -15.07 -29.21 -2.38
N GLY A 259 -14.37 -29.61 -1.31
CA GLY A 259 -13.53 -30.80 -1.26
C GLY A 259 -12.22 -30.74 -2.04
N LYS A 260 -11.98 -29.67 -2.82
CA LYS A 260 -10.73 -29.48 -3.58
C LYS A 260 -9.59 -29.00 -2.70
N GLU A 261 -8.38 -29.04 -3.25
CA GLU A 261 -7.18 -28.53 -2.54
C GLU A 261 -7.20 -27.01 -2.38
N MET A 262 -6.71 -26.58 -1.23
CA MET A 262 -6.36 -25.19 -0.94
C MET A 262 -4.84 -25.06 -0.88
N LYS A 263 -4.32 -23.95 -1.39
CA LYS A 263 -2.89 -23.62 -1.36
C LYS A 263 -2.65 -22.39 -0.50
N ARG A 264 -1.51 -22.37 0.20
CA ARG A 264 -1.07 -21.23 0.97
C ARG A 264 -0.69 -20.06 0.04
N ILE A 265 -0.91 -18.85 0.47
CA ILE A 265 -0.30 -17.67 -0.18
C ILE A 265 1.21 -17.68 0.05
N LEU A 266 1.99 -17.18 -0.92
CA LEU A 266 3.45 -17.27 -0.85
C LEU A 266 4.11 -16.19 0.02
N ASP A 267 3.32 -15.23 0.50
CA ASP A 267 3.82 -14.13 1.32
C ASP A 267 4.26 -14.60 2.71
N VAL A 268 5.16 -13.81 3.31
CA VAL A 268 5.60 -13.93 4.69
C VAL A 268 5.14 -12.70 5.48
N LEU A 269 5.10 -12.80 6.80
CA LEU A 269 4.78 -11.69 7.69
C LEU A 269 5.88 -10.61 7.65
N ASP A 270 5.47 -9.39 7.90
CA ASP A 270 6.37 -8.30 8.24
C ASP A 270 7.11 -8.65 9.55
N CYS A 271 8.43 -8.47 9.57
CA CYS A 271 9.23 -8.71 10.78
C CYS A 271 8.76 -7.89 11.99
N TRP A 272 8.11 -6.76 11.75
CA TRP A 272 7.47 -5.96 12.80
C TRP A 272 6.24 -6.65 13.41
N PHE A 273 5.58 -7.54 12.67
CA PHE A 273 4.52 -8.38 13.23
C PHE A 273 5.10 -9.42 14.20
N ASP A 274 6.20 -10.06 13.81
CA ASP A 274 6.88 -11.04 14.68
C ASP A 274 7.35 -10.36 15.96
N SER A 275 8.07 -9.24 15.87
CA SER A 275 8.56 -8.50 17.05
C SER A 275 7.43 -7.90 17.90
N GLY A 276 6.36 -7.43 17.28
CA GLY A 276 5.18 -6.91 17.97
C GLY A 276 4.36 -8.00 18.67
N SER A 277 4.50 -9.26 18.25
CA SER A 277 3.85 -10.43 18.84
C SER A 277 4.59 -10.99 20.07
N MET A 278 5.81 -10.52 20.37
CA MET A 278 6.65 -11.07 21.43
C MET A 278 5.98 -11.15 22.81
N PRO A 279 5.14 -10.21 23.27
CA PRO A 279 4.44 -10.35 24.55
C PRO A 279 3.64 -11.65 24.68
N PHE A 280 3.17 -12.20 23.57
CA PHE A 280 2.40 -13.44 23.48
C PHE A 280 3.28 -14.62 23.07
N ALA A 281 4.09 -14.43 22.02
CA ALA A 281 4.86 -15.49 21.39
C ALA A 281 5.92 -16.10 22.31
N GLN A 282 6.58 -15.31 23.16
CA GLN A 282 7.59 -15.82 24.10
C GLN A 282 7.02 -16.84 25.10
N TYR A 283 5.74 -16.81 25.37
CA TYR A 283 5.04 -17.77 26.25
C TYR A 283 4.32 -18.86 25.49
N HIS A 284 4.31 -18.82 24.16
CA HIS A 284 3.45 -19.64 23.30
C HIS A 284 1.95 -19.51 23.70
N TYR A 285 1.56 -18.31 24.14
CA TYR A 285 0.18 -18.01 24.51
C TYR A 285 -0.74 -17.99 23.26
N PRO A 286 -1.96 -18.53 23.32
CA PRO A 286 -2.68 -19.07 24.49
C PRO A 286 -2.52 -20.57 24.72
N PHE A 287 -1.65 -21.27 23.99
CA PHE A 287 -1.56 -22.73 24.01
C PHE A 287 -0.78 -23.25 25.21
N GLU A 288 0.24 -22.52 25.66
CA GLU A 288 1.12 -22.86 26.77
C GLU A 288 1.32 -21.67 27.71
N ASN A 289 1.87 -21.91 28.90
CA ASN A 289 2.33 -20.90 29.86
C ASN A 289 1.31 -19.78 30.17
N LYS A 290 0.03 -20.08 30.12
CA LYS A 290 -1.05 -19.07 30.29
C LYS A 290 -0.97 -18.34 31.62
N GLU A 291 -0.76 -19.07 32.72
CA GLU A 291 -0.64 -18.48 34.06
C GLU A 291 0.58 -17.56 34.18
N LEU A 292 1.72 -17.98 33.62
CA LEU A 292 2.93 -17.16 33.60
C LEU A 292 2.72 -15.89 32.79
N PHE A 293 2.08 -15.99 31.62
CA PHE A 293 1.71 -14.84 30.82
C PHE A 293 0.82 -13.87 31.57
N GLU A 294 -0.25 -14.35 32.21
CA GLU A 294 -1.21 -13.50 32.90
C GLU A 294 -0.59 -12.79 34.12
N ASN A 295 0.40 -13.40 34.76
CA ASN A 295 1.13 -12.80 35.88
C ASN A 295 2.18 -11.73 35.44
N GLN A 296 2.69 -11.82 34.21
CA GLN A 296 3.76 -10.93 33.71
C GLN A 296 3.28 -9.90 32.67
N PHE A 297 2.06 -10.02 32.21
CA PHE A 297 1.49 -9.12 31.22
C PHE A 297 0.51 -8.12 31.87
N PRO A 298 0.58 -6.82 31.55
CA PRO A 298 1.58 -6.14 30.70
C PRO A 298 2.96 -6.00 31.39
N ALA A 299 4.02 -5.89 30.63
CA ALA A 299 5.37 -5.65 31.14
C ALA A 299 5.44 -4.39 32.00
N ASP A 300 6.26 -4.40 33.04
CA ASP A 300 6.39 -3.23 33.93
C ASP A 300 7.02 -2.05 33.20
N PHE A 301 8.03 -2.27 32.35
CA PHE A 301 8.58 -1.23 31.49
C PHE A 301 9.25 -1.81 30.23
N ILE A 302 9.43 -0.94 29.23
CA ILE A 302 10.27 -1.15 28.04
C ILE A 302 11.16 0.09 27.85
N CYS A 303 12.31 -0.08 27.16
CA CYS A 303 13.27 1.00 26.94
C CYS A 303 13.89 0.86 25.54
N GLU A 304 13.68 1.86 24.68
CA GLU A 304 14.26 1.94 23.32
C GLU A 304 14.33 3.40 22.86
N GLY A 305 14.89 3.62 21.65
CA GLY A 305 15.01 4.95 21.04
C GLY A 305 13.67 5.56 20.62
N ILE A 306 13.65 6.88 20.43
CA ILE A 306 12.44 7.66 20.08
C ILE A 306 11.86 7.27 18.71
N ASP A 307 12.69 6.74 17.79
CA ASP A 307 12.27 6.23 16.48
C ASP A 307 11.28 5.06 16.59
N GLN A 308 11.31 4.32 17.72
CA GLN A 308 10.42 3.19 17.98
C GLN A 308 8.95 3.58 18.21
N THR A 309 8.65 4.87 18.33
CA THR A 309 7.28 5.37 18.21
C THR A 309 6.64 5.07 16.85
N ARG A 310 7.46 4.81 15.82
CA ARG A 310 7.05 4.34 14.49
C ARG A 310 7.57 2.93 14.16
N GLY A 311 7.99 2.19 15.16
CA GLY A 311 8.54 0.85 15.06
C GLY A 311 7.97 -0.05 16.16
N TRP A 312 8.82 -0.53 17.06
CA TRP A 312 8.47 -1.56 18.03
C TRP A 312 7.39 -1.13 19.03
N PHE A 313 7.45 0.08 19.59
CA PHE A 313 6.40 0.56 20.50
C PHE A 313 5.02 0.54 19.85
N TYR A 314 4.96 0.92 18.57
CA TYR A 314 3.71 0.93 17.81
C TYR A 314 3.18 -0.48 17.55
N THR A 315 4.01 -1.38 17.06
CA THR A 315 3.58 -2.74 16.69
C THR A 315 3.19 -3.58 17.90
N LEU A 316 3.90 -3.43 19.01
CA LEU A 316 3.53 -3.99 20.31
C LEU A 316 2.13 -3.53 20.74
N LEU A 317 1.89 -2.20 20.68
CA LEU A 317 0.61 -1.62 21.08
C LEU A 317 -0.54 -2.07 20.17
N VAL A 318 -0.33 -2.10 18.86
CA VAL A 318 -1.33 -2.54 17.88
C VAL A 318 -1.79 -3.97 18.16
N ILE A 319 -0.84 -4.91 18.24
CA ILE A 319 -1.14 -6.33 18.44
C ILE A 319 -1.80 -6.56 19.81
N SER A 320 -1.25 -5.96 20.85
CA SER A 320 -1.79 -6.11 22.21
C SER A 320 -3.21 -5.52 22.34
N THR A 321 -3.43 -4.34 21.81
CA THR A 321 -4.77 -3.71 21.84
C THR A 321 -5.78 -4.52 21.03
N PHE A 322 -5.36 -5.10 19.91
CA PHE A 322 -6.22 -5.96 19.11
C PHE A 322 -6.64 -7.22 19.89
N ILE A 323 -5.70 -7.89 20.55
CA ILE A 323 -5.92 -9.19 21.24
C ILE A 323 -6.53 -9.01 22.64
N LYS A 324 -5.97 -8.12 23.46
CA LYS A 324 -6.30 -7.98 24.89
C LYS A 324 -7.04 -6.68 25.23
N GLY A 325 -7.08 -5.69 24.33
CA GLY A 325 -7.70 -4.40 24.55
C GLY A 325 -6.89 -3.42 25.40
N VAL A 326 -5.63 -3.75 25.73
CA VAL A 326 -4.75 -2.95 26.60
C VAL A 326 -3.35 -2.84 26.02
N ALA A 327 -2.56 -1.86 26.49
CA ALA A 327 -1.15 -1.74 26.15
C ALA A 327 -0.34 -2.92 26.74
N PRO A 328 0.73 -3.37 26.06
CA PRO A 328 1.56 -4.49 26.52
C PRO A 328 2.62 -4.08 27.55
N TYR A 329 2.70 -2.81 27.90
CA TYR A 329 3.65 -2.21 28.82
C TYR A 329 3.00 -1.12 29.64
N LYS A 330 3.45 -0.95 30.89
CA LYS A 330 2.98 0.09 31.83
C LYS A 330 3.78 1.37 31.71
N ASN A 331 5.09 1.25 31.52
CA ASN A 331 6.03 2.36 31.46
C ASN A 331 6.93 2.25 30.21
N VAL A 332 7.25 3.37 29.59
CA VAL A 332 8.18 3.46 28.45
C VAL A 332 9.27 4.48 28.75
N LEU A 333 10.52 4.02 28.77
CA LEU A 333 11.70 4.88 28.82
C LEU A 333 12.20 5.07 27.38
N VAL A 334 12.31 6.33 26.97
CA VAL A 334 12.72 6.68 25.61
C VAL A 334 14.12 7.26 25.64
N ASN A 335 15.05 6.61 24.97
CA ASN A 335 16.39 7.11 24.76
C ASN A 335 16.43 8.00 23.52
N ASP A 336 17.31 9.02 23.55
CA ASP A 336 17.64 9.88 22.41
C ASP A 336 18.60 9.21 21.44
#